data_2ac729b75acdd0823fc9101af31043db
#
_entry.id   2ac729b75acdd0823fc9101af31043db
#
_cell.length_a   1.000
_cell.length_b   1.000
_cell.length_c   1.000
_cell.angle_alpha   90.00
_cell.angle_beta   90.00
_cell.angle_gamma   90.00
#
_symmetry.space_group_name_H-M   'P 1'
#
loop_
_entity.id
_entity.type
_entity.pdbx_description
1 polymer ?
#
loop_
_entity_poly.entity_id
_entity_poly.type
_entity_poly.pdbx_seq_one_letter_code
_entity_poly.pdbx_strand_id
1 'polypeptide(L)'
;MIALTVQQAKNIAGMGLLVLALAGCNTHTVKTTSYISIVQDSQNVPEDLLLDVGVSVFDPGIDEIEKRDEETTNHEIRVAESRYAPFLLAETLQRSANWGIVRLMPNNESPMDVIINGTILQSDGEAMQIRIAVTDSSGREWYTKVYSELISQFSYEPSQRQQADPFQVIYNKISNDLLEYRKRNLTNQQIVEVRTISELLFARRFSPEVFDSYLTTDRQGNLAITALPAETDPVLQRVRDIRERDFMFIDTVQDYYATYVRQMRLPYDTWRALSYDETIELRELRASANRRFVAGAAAVLGGLAAATSGGNYATQTGGAIGVGAGAYLIKSGFDKRAEAKLHSDALEELGESLENEVAPRVFSLDDRTITLTGSV
;
A
#
# COMPACT_ATOMS: atom_id res chain seq x y z
N MET A 1 -40.87 35.23 35.09
CA MET A 1 -41.59 34.00 34.66
C MET A 1 -41.95 34.17 33.19
N ILE A 2 -41.16 33.65 32.30
CA ILE A 2 -41.40 33.71 30.84
C ILE A 2 -42.11 32.41 30.49
N ALA A 3 -43.42 32.47 30.29
CA ALA A 3 -44.20 31.34 29.80
C ALA A 3 -43.87 31.15 28.31
N LEU A 4 -43.18 30.09 27.96
CA LEU A 4 -43.07 29.66 26.58
C LEU A 4 -44.43 29.34 26.02
N THR A 5 -44.86 30.06 24.99
CA THR A 5 -46.14 29.84 24.36
C THR A 5 -46.16 28.46 23.67
N VAL A 6 -47.31 27.80 23.61
CA VAL A 6 -47.52 26.49 22.96
C VAL A 6 -46.99 26.49 21.52
N GLN A 7 -46.91 27.66 20.88
CA GLN A 7 -46.35 27.86 19.55
C GLN A 7 -44.83 27.68 19.51
N GLN A 8 -44.10 28.11 20.53
CA GLN A 8 -42.63 27.95 20.62
C GLN A 8 -42.27 26.50 20.88
N ALA A 9 -43.06 25.77 21.69
CA ALA A 9 -42.85 24.33 21.91
C ALA A 9 -43.08 23.51 20.62
N LYS A 10 -44.08 23.88 19.79
CA LYS A 10 -44.33 23.26 18.48
C LYS A 10 -43.21 23.54 17.49
N ASN A 11 -42.63 24.74 17.51
CA ASN A 11 -41.50 25.10 16.63
C ASN A 11 -40.22 24.37 17.01
N ILE A 12 -39.94 24.17 18.29
CA ILE A 12 -38.78 23.43 18.80
C ILE A 12 -38.94 21.93 18.48
N ALA A 13 -40.12 21.36 18.63
CA ALA A 13 -40.41 19.96 18.26
C ALA A 13 -40.34 19.77 16.75
N GLY A 14 -40.79 20.72 15.94
CA GLY A 14 -40.69 20.69 14.48
C GLY A 14 -39.26 20.80 14.00
N MET A 15 -38.43 21.61 14.65
CA MET A 15 -37.01 21.76 14.31
C MET A 15 -36.19 20.53 14.71
N GLY A 16 -36.56 19.88 15.84
CA GLY A 16 -35.96 18.60 16.25
C GLY A 16 -36.28 17.47 15.28
N LEU A 17 -37.50 17.42 14.75
CA LEU A 17 -37.93 16.42 13.77
C LEU A 17 -37.25 16.64 12.39
N LEU A 18 -37.01 17.90 12.01
CA LEU A 18 -36.35 18.27 10.77
C LEU A 18 -34.85 17.90 10.78
N VAL A 19 -34.18 18.03 11.93
CA VAL A 19 -32.79 17.64 12.13
C VAL A 19 -32.61 16.11 12.06
N LEU A 20 -33.56 15.34 12.57
CA LEU A 20 -33.56 13.87 12.46
C LEU A 20 -33.80 13.38 11.02
N ALA A 21 -34.56 14.11 10.21
CA ALA A 21 -34.82 13.74 8.82
C ALA A 21 -33.62 13.97 7.90
N LEU A 22 -32.70 14.88 8.26
CA LEU A 22 -31.48 15.15 7.49
C LEU A 22 -30.36 14.14 7.75
N ALA A 23 -30.44 13.30 8.77
CA ALA A 23 -29.47 12.27 9.08
C ALA A 23 -29.60 10.99 8.24
N GLY A 24 -30.56 10.93 7.33
CA GLY A 24 -30.92 9.71 6.58
C GLY A 24 -30.37 9.61 5.16
N CYS A 25 -29.49 10.52 4.70
CA CYS A 25 -28.84 10.35 3.41
C CYS A 25 -27.73 9.30 3.51
N ASN A 26 -28.07 8.06 3.24
CA ASN A 26 -27.08 7.03 2.87
C ASN A 26 -26.53 7.44 1.50
N THR A 27 -25.39 8.12 1.48
CA THR A 27 -24.63 8.32 0.25
C THR A 27 -23.98 6.99 -0.12
N HIS A 28 -24.62 6.24 -1.00
CA HIS A 28 -23.94 5.17 -1.72
C HIS A 28 -22.85 5.83 -2.56
N THR A 29 -21.62 5.75 -2.08
CA THR A 29 -20.47 6.16 -2.89
C THR A 29 -20.28 5.09 -3.97
N VAL A 30 -20.69 5.41 -5.20
CA VAL A 30 -20.35 4.57 -6.35
C VAL A 30 -18.85 4.66 -6.53
N LYS A 31 -18.14 3.60 -6.21
CA LYS A 31 -16.69 3.49 -6.41
C LYS A 31 -16.47 3.21 -7.89
N THR A 32 -15.94 4.16 -8.62
CA THR A 32 -15.46 3.97 -9.98
C THR A 32 -13.96 3.73 -9.91
N THR A 33 -13.51 2.56 -10.34
CA THR A 33 -12.07 2.31 -10.51
C THR A 33 -11.56 3.24 -11.61
N SER A 34 -10.68 4.17 -11.27
CA SER A 34 -10.07 5.08 -12.24
C SER A 34 -9.14 4.27 -13.14
N TYR A 35 -9.41 4.22 -14.44
CA TYR A 35 -8.46 3.63 -15.36
C TYR A 35 -7.31 4.60 -15.61
N ILE A 36 -6.11 4.24 -15.18
CA ILE A 36 -4.88 4.97 -15.45
C ILE A 36 -3.99 4.05 -16.28
N SER A 37 -3.68 4.47 -17.50
CA SER A 37 -2.76 3.74 -18.37
C SER A 37 -1.31 4.03 -18.03
N ILE A 38 -0.43 3.08 -18.36
CA ILE A 38 1.01 3.30 -18.34
C ILE A 38 1.36 4.36 -19.38
N VAL A 39 2.13 5.36 -18.98
CA VAL A 39 2.69 6.36 -19.88
C VAL A 39 4.01 5.84 -20.43
N GLN A 40 4.12 5.83 -21.77
CA GLN A 40 5.36 5.60 -22.47
C GLN A 40 5.93 6.93 -22.95
N ASP A 41 7.24 7.12 -22.82
CA ASP A 41 7.87 8.31 -23.35
C ASP A 41 7.79 8.26 -24.88
N SER A 42 7.31 9.35 -25.49
CA SER A 42 7.23 9.47 -26.94
C SER A 42 8.59 9.75 -27.59
N GLN A 43 9.60 10.09 -26.79
CA GLN A 43 10.95 10.34 -27.27
C GLN A 43 11.76 9.04 -27.26
N ASN A 44 12.47 8.79 -28.33
CA ASN A 44 13.45 7.70 -28.35
C ASN A 44 14.66 8.12 -27.50
N VAL A 45 14.67 7.67 -26.23
CA VAL A 45 15.74 7.98 -25.28
C VAL A 45 16.96 7.13 -25.68
N PRO A 46 18.14 7.73 -25.87
CA PRO A 46 19.37 6.98 -26.10
C PRO A 46 19.65 5.98 -24.97
N GLU A 47 20.23 4.83 -25.28
CA GLU A 47 20.46 3.75 -24.33
C GLU A 47 21.36 4.19 -23.14
N ASP A 48 22.32 5.07 -23.38
CA ASP A 48 23.19 5.66 -22.38
C ASP A 48 22.48 6.59 -21.39
N LEU A 49 21.26 7.00 -21.69
CA LEU A 49 20.37 7.79 -20.81
C LEU A 49 19.22 6.97 -20.19
N LEU A 50 19.16 5.68 -20.40
CA LEU A 50 18.24 4.79 -19.70
C LEU A 50 18.82 4.36 -18.36
N LEU A 51 18.10 4.56 -17.27
CA LEU A 51 18.49 4.12 -15.92
C LEU A 51 18.00 2.70 -15.67
N ASP A 52 18.85 1.87 -15.09
CA ASP A 52 18.49 0.54 -14.61
C ASP A 52 17.80 0.65 -13.25
N VAL A 53 16.68 -0.06 -13.09
CA VAL A 53 15.82 0.06 -11.91
C VAL A 53 15.80 -1.25 -11.15
N GLY A 54 16.14 -1.19 -9.86
CA GLY A 54 15.94 -2.27 -8.89
C GLY A 54 14.65 -2.05 -8.09
N VAL A 55 13.78 -3.05 -8.08
CA VAL A 55 12.61 -3.08 -7.20
C VAL A 55 12.90 -4.06 -6.08
N SER A 56 13.04 -3.58 -4.85
CA SER A 56 13.30 -4.43 -3.68
C SER A 56 12.06 -5.26 -3.34
N VAL A 57 12.25 -6.41 -2.70
CA VAL A 57 11.17 -7.08 -1.98
C VAL A 57 10.59 -6.09 -0.98
N PHE A 58 9.27 -5.97 -0.92
CA PHE A 58 8.63 -4.98 -0.06
C PHE A 58 8.66 -5.41 1.40
N ASP A 59 8.64 -4.43 2.28
CA ASP A 59 8.35 -4.65 3.69
C ASP A 59 6.86 -5.04 3.82
N PRO A 60 6.53 -6.17 4.46
CA PRO A 60 5.15 -6.56 4.69
C PRO A 60 4.36 -5.58 5.58
N GLY A 61 5.03 -4.64 6.25
CA GLY A 61 4.41 -3.61 7.07
C GLY A 61 3.71 -4.14 8.32
N ILE A 62 4.17 -5.26 8.87
CA ILE A 62 3.53 -5.92 10.02
C ILE A 62 3.54 -4.99 11.24
N ASP A 63 4.63 -4.27 11.47
CA ASP A 63 4.77 -3.34 12.59
C ASP A 63 3.90 -2.07 12.44
N GLU A 64 3.37 -1.82 11.25
CA GLU A 64 2.53 -0.66 10.93
C GLU A 64 1.03 -0.99 10.96
N ILE A 65 0.64 -2.25 11.25
CA ILE A 65 -0.77 -2.66 11.31
C ILE A 65 -1.46 -1.93 12.46
N GLU A 66 -2.55 -1.24 12.15
CA GLU A 66 -3.37 -0.61 13.19
C GLU A 66 -4.04 -1.66 14.07
N LYS A 67 -4.06 -1.45 15.40
CA LYS A 67 -4.67 -2.39 16.37
C LYS A 67 -6.11 -2.80 16.05
N ARG A 68 -6.86 -1.96 15.35
CA ARG A 68 -8.24 -2.26 14.93
C ARG A 68 -8.32 -3.31 13.83
N ASP A 69 -7.24 -3.45 13.05
CA ASP A 69 -7.17 -4.32 11.87
C ASP A 69 -6.27 -5.55 12.13
N GLU A 70 -5.64 -5.62 13.34
CA GLU A 70 -4.74 -6.70 13.75
C GLU A 70 -5.44 -8.07 13.71
N GLU A 71 -6.70 -8.15 14.15
CA GLU A 71 -7.49 -9.39 14.16
C GLU A 71 -7.88 -9.89 12.75
N THR A 72 -7.90 -8.99 11.76
CA THR A 72 -8.32 -9.30 10.38
C THR A 72 -7.19 -9.32 9.38
N THR A 73 -5.96 -9.01 9.81
CA THR A 73 -4.77 -9.01 8.97
C THR A 73 -3.95 -10.29 9.22
N ASN A 74 -3.87 -11.14 8.20
CA ASN A 74 -3.03 -12.32 8.26
C ASN A 74 -1.59 -11.96 7.88
N HIS A 75 -0.63 -12.22 8.78
CA HIS A 75 0.78 -11.88 8.62
C HIS A 75 1.44 -12.67 7.49
N GLU A 76 1.10 -13.94 7.32
CA GLU A 76 1.67 -14.80 6.27
C GLU A 76 1.24 -14.33 4.87
N ILE A 77 -0.01 -13.85 4.75
CA ILE A 77 -0.49 -13.24 3.51
C ILE A 77 0.30 -11.96 3.22
N ARG A 78 0.56 -11.11 4.23
CA ARG A 78 1.39 -9.92 4.07
C ARG A 78 2.81 -10.25 3.62
N VAL A 79 3.39 -11.31 4.17
CA VAL A 79 4.70 -11.82 3.75
C VAL A 79 4.66 -12.30 2.29
N ALA A 80 3.59 -12.97 1.88
CA ALA A 80 3.41 -13.38 0.48
C ALA A 80 3.23 -12.18 -0.47
N GLU A 81 2.43 -11.20 -0.08
CA GLU A 81 2.21 -9.94 -0.81
C GLU A 81 3.49 -9.13 -0.98
N SER A 82 4.37 -9.14 0.03
CA SER A 82 5.65 -8.43 -0.03
C SER A 82 6.59 -8.95 -1.12
N ARG A 83 6.33 -10.12 -1.66
CA ARG A 83 7.03 -10.73 -2.80
C ARG A 83 6.24 -10.61 -4.10
N TYR A 84 4.91 -10.64 -4.00
CA TYR A 84 3.99 -10.56 -5.13
C TYR A 84 3.92 -9.15 -5.73
N ALA A 85 3.70 -8.13 -4.89
CA ALA A 85 3.51 -6.75 -5.33
C ALA A 85 4.73 -6.14 -6.03
N PRO A 86 5.98 -6.28 -5.52
CA PRO A 86 7.15 -5.74 -6.22
C PRO A 86 7.40 -6.40 -7.58
N PHE A 87 7.05 -7.67 -7.76
CA PHE A 87 7.14 -8.33 -9.06
C PHE A 87 6.19 -7.68 -10.07
N LEU A 88 4.93 -7.41 -9.70
CA LEU A 88 3.97 -6.72 -10.57
C LEU A 88 4.40 -5.29 -10.89
N LEU A 89 5.03 -4.59 -9.93
CA LEU A 89 5.62 -3.28 -10.17
C LEU A 89 6.77 -3.37 -11.19
N ALA A 90 7.69 -4.32 -11.01
CA ALA A 90 8.80 -4.53 -11.94
C ALA A 90 8.31 -4.84 -13.35
N GLU A 91 7.33 -5.74 -13.51
CA GLU A 91 6.69 -6.00 -14.82
C GLU A 91 6.04 -4.74 -15.41
N THR A 92 5.41 -3.91 -14.58
CA THR A 92 4.76 -2.68 -15.03
C THR A 92 5.78 -1.67 -15.53
N LEU A 93 6.89 -1.50 -14.80
CA LEU A 93 8.01 -0.64 -15.22
C LEU A 93 8.65 -1.14 -16.51
N GLN A 94 8.85 -2.45 -16.65
CA GLN A 94 9.42 -3.04 -17.85
C GLN A 94 8.51 -2.85 -19.06
N ARG A 95 7.20 -3.05 -18.91
CA ARG A 95 6.19 -2.80 -19.96
C ARG A 95 6.09 -1.32 -20.36
N SER A 96 6.47 -0.40 -19.47
CA SER A 96 6.49 1.03 -19.78
C SER A 96 7.57 1.41 -20.81
N ALA A 97 8.62 0.58 -20.95
CA ALA A 97 9.77 0.82 -21.83
C ALA A 97 10.47 2.18 -21.61
N ASN A 98 10.34 2.76 -20.40
CA ASN A 98 10.94 4.06 -20.05
C ASN A 98 12.31 3.91 -19.38
N TRP A 99 12.71 2.70 -19.05
CA TRP A 99 13.85 2.36 -18.21
C TRP A 99 14.78 1.42 -18.97
N GLY A 100 16.02 1.31 -18.52
CA GLY A 100 16.92 0.27 -18.94
C GLY A 100 16.43 -1.10 -18.46
N ILE A 101 17.27 -1.86 -17.82
CA ILE A 101 16.86 -3.15 -17.27
C ILE A 101 16.15 -2.92 -15.93
N VAL A 102 14.98 -3.57 -15.77
CA VAL A 102 14.24 -3.55 -14.50
C VAL A 102 14.37 -4.91 -13.83
N ARG A 103 14.89 -4.92 -12.60
CA ARG A 103 15.14 -6.16 -11.85
C ARG A 103 14.42 -6.15 -10.51
N LEU A 104 13.87 -7.30 -10.15
CA LEU A 104 13.44 -7.54 -8.77
C LEU A 104 14.68 -7.92 -7.95
N MET A 105 14.91 -7.19 -6.86
CA MET A 105 16.06 -7.35 -5.99
C MET A 105 15.66 -8.12 -4.73
N PRO A 106 16.08 -9.38 -4.56
CA PRO A 106 15.79 -10.16 -3.35
C PRO A 106 16.41 -9.54 -2.08
N ASN A 107 17.56 -8.91 -2.28
CA ASN A 107 18.25 -8.11 -1.27
C ASN A 107 18.80 -6.84 -1.95
N ASN A 108 19.14 -5.83 -1.15
CA ASN A 108 19.70 -4.56 -1.64
C ASN A 108 21.23 -4.61 -1.78
N GLU A 109 21.79 -5.78 -2.09
CA GLU A 109 23.22 -5.93 -2.11
C GLU A 109 23.86 -5.41 -3.39
N SER A 110 23.23 -5.58 -4.54
CA SER A 110 23.79 -5.12 -5.82
C SER A 110 23.36 -3.69 -6.13
N PRO A 111 24.31 -2.76 -6.33
CA PRO A 111 23.99 -1.38 -6.68
C PRO A 111 23.26 -1.28 -8.01
N MET A 112 22.10 -0.62 -8.00
CA MET A 112 21.30 -0.25 -9.17
C MET A 112 21.33 1.26 -9.36
N ASP A 113 21.00 1.75 -10.55
CA ASP A 113 20.95 3.19 -10.80
C ASP A 113 19.85 3.85 -9.99
N VAL A 114 18.69 3.19 -9.92
CA VAL A 114 17.55 3.59 -9.11
C VAL A 114 17.02 2.40 -8.32
N ILE A 115 16.74 2.58 -7.04
CA ILE A 115 16.15 1.56 -6.17
C ILE A 115 14.78 2.03 -5.70
N ILE A 116 13.81 1.14 -5.79
CA ILE A 116 12.45 1.34 -5.30
C ILE A 116 12.22 0.41 -4.11
N ASN A 117 12.04 0.99 -2.94
CA ASN A 117 11.62 0.29 -1.73
C ASN A 117 10.13 0.51 -1.48
N GLY A 118 9.42 -0.52 -1.06
CA GLY A 118 8.01 -0.44 -0.74
C GLY A 118 7.72 -0.99 0.65
N THR A 119 6.68 -0.43 1.30
CA THR A 119 6.08 -0.97 2.53
C THR A 119 4.58 -1.11 2.31
N ILE A 120 4.01 -2.28 2.59
CA ILE A 120 2.58 -2.52 2.49
C ILE A 120 1.92 -1.99 3.75
N LEU A 121 1.12 -0.93 3.63
CA LEU A 121 0.42 -0.31 4.76
C LEU A 121 -0.95 -0.94 4.99
N GLN A 122 -1.66 -1.23 3.90
CA GLN A 122 -2.96 -1.89 3.91
C GLN A 122 -3.08 -2.79 2.69
N SER A 123 -3.62 -3.98 2.87
CA SER A 123 -4.08 -4.85 1.80
C SER A 123 -5.21 -5.71 2.34
N ASP A 124 -6.35 -5.59 1.71
CA ASP A 124 -7.56 -6.38 1.94
C ASP A 124 -8.32 -6.57 0.61
N GLY A 125 -9.49 -7.17 0.66
CA GLY A 125 -10.27 -7.38 -0.56
C GLY A 125 -10.76 -6.10 -1.24
N GLU A 126 -10.79 -4.95 -0.55
CA GLU A 126 -11.31 -3.68 -1.07
C GLU A 126 -10.22 -2.62 -1.28
N ALA A 127 -9.22 -2.58 -0.42
CA ALA A 127 -8.24 -1.51 -0.35
C ALA A 127 -6.81 -2.04 -0.45
N MET A 128 -5.95 -1.30 -1.14
CA MET A 128 -4.51 -1.49 -1.09
C MET A 128 -3.83 -0.13 -0.89
N GLN A 129 -2.89 -0.08 0.06
CA GLN A 129 -2.03 1.08 0.28
C GLN A 129 -0.58 0.64 0.38
N ILE A 130 0.27 1.27 -0.41
CA ILE A 130 1.71 1.00 -0.44
C ILE A 130 2.46 2.32 -0.31
N ARG A 131 3.40 2.40 0.63
CA ARG A 131 4.38 3.47 0.70
C ARG A 131 5.55 3.09 -0.20
N ILE A 132 5.92 3.96 -1.12
CA ILE A 132 7.06 3.82 -2.02
C ILE A 132 8.08 4.88 -1.69
N ALA A 133 9.33 4.47 -1.49
CA ALA A 133 10.50 5.33 -1.38
C ALA A 133 11.44 5.02 -2.55
N VAL A 134 11.87 6.06 -3.26
CA VAL A 134 12.75 5.96 -4.43
C VAL A 134 14.04 6.70 -4.17
N THR A 135 15.17 6.01 -4.36
CA THR A 135 16.51 6.56 -4.22
C THR A 135 17.36 6.23 -5.43
N ASP A 136 18.26 7.10 -5.83
CA ASP A 136 19.27 6.80 -6.86
C ASP A 136 20.59 6.31 -6.25
N SER A 137 21.49 5.85 -7.09
CA SER A 137 22.80 5.32 -6.69
C SER A 137 23.67 6.32 -5.91
N SER A 138 23.44 7.63 -6.07
CA SER A 138 24.13 8.65 -5.29
C SER A 138 23.66 8.71 -3.83
N GLY A 139 22.54 8.04 -3.49
CA GLY A 139 21.87 8.13 -2.20
C GLY A 139 20.84 9.26 -2.13
N ARG A 140 20.62 9.98 -3.24
CA ARG A 140 19.59 11.02 -3.31
C ARG A 140 18.21 10.39 -3.30
N GLU A 141 17.40 10.78 -2.34
CA GLU A 141 15.97 10.45 -2.33
C GLU A 141 15.25 11.26 -3.42
N TRP A 142 14.56 10.56 -4.31
CA TRP A 142 13.71 11.20 -5.29
C TRP A 142 12.39 11.64 -4.67
N TYR A 143 11.73 10.71 -4.01
CA TYR A 143 10.52 10.98 -3.23
C TYR A 143 10.14 9.78 -2.36
N THR A 144 9.34 10.06 -1.33
CA THR A 144 8.57 9.05 -0.59
C THR A 144 7.09 9.41 -0.69
N LYS A 145 6.26 8.46 -1.16
CA LYS A 145 4.84 8.68 -1.41
C LYS A 145 4.00 7.45 -1.08
N VAL A 146 2.81 7.68 -0.52
CA VAL A 146 1.81 6.63 -0.30
C VAL A 146 0.86 6.60 -1.50
N TYR A 147 0.71 5.42 -2.09
CA TYR A 147 -0.25 5.12 -3.13
C TYR A 147 -1.39 4.31 -2.54
N SER A 148 -2.61 4.72 -2.80
CA SER A 148 -3.82 4.11 -2.28
C SER A 148 -4.85 3.94 -3.38
N GLU A 149 -5.54 2.80 -3.37
CA GLU A 149 -6.65 2.52 -4.26
C GLU A 149 -7.74 1.74 -3.53
N LEU A 150 -8.99 2.07 -3.86
CA LEU A 150 -10.16 1.32 -3.49
C LEU A 150 -10.78 0.75 -4.76
N ILE A 151 -10.97 -0.55 -4.79
CA ILE A 151 -11.58 -1.21 -5.96
C ILE A 151 -13.05 -1.53 -5.69
N SER A 152 -13.80 -1.76 -6.76
CA SER A 152 -15.16 -2.24 -6.70
C SER A 152 -15.22 -3.75 -6.89
N GLN A 153 -16.32 -4.38 -6.47
CA GLN A 153 -16.57 -5.81 -6.70
C GLN A 153 -16.42 -6.21 -8.18
N PHE A 154 -16.73 -5.29 -9.10
CA PHE A 154 -16.57 -5.51 -10.54
C PHE A 154 -15.13 -5.87 -10.94
N SER A 155 -14.12 -5.40 -10.20
CA SER A 155 -12.72 -5.75 -10.47
C SER A 155 -12.42 -7.24 -10.29
N TYR A 156 -13.30 -7.96 -9.56
CA TYR A 156 -13.19 -9.40 -9.35
C TYR A 156 -13.99 -10.25 -10.34
N GLU A 157 -14.71 -9.64 -11.27
CA GLU A 157 -15.37 -10.37 -12.35
C GLU A 157 -14.35 -11.15 -13.21
N PRO A 158 -14.66 -12.41 -13.60
CA PRO A 158 -13.71 -13.26 -14.32
C PRO A 158 -13.12 -12.62 -15.58
N SER A 159 -13.92 -11.81 -16.29
CA SER A 159 -13.49 -11.10 -17.48
C SER A 159 -12.44 -10.01 -17.20
N GLN A 160 -12.44 -9.43 -16.01
CA GLN A 160 -11.49 -8.39 -15.60
C GLN A 160 -10.22 -9.01 -15.01
N ARG A 161 -10.36 -10.01 -14.14
CA ARG A 161 -9.23 -10.72 -13.51
C ARG A 161 -8.27 -11.36 -14.51
N GLN A 162 -8.77 -11.78 -15.67
CA GLN A 162 -7.93 -12.36 -16.73
C GLN A 162 -7.04 -11.32 -17.43
N GLN A 163 -7.40 -10.06 -17.40
CA GLN A 163 -6.69 -9.00 -18.12
C GLN A 163 -5.59 -8.34 -17.28
N ALA A 164 -5.84 -8.08 -15.99
CA ALA A 164 -4.90 -7.40 -15.10
C ALA A 164 -5.15 -7.74 -13.62
N ASP A 165 -4.20 -7.43 -12.76
CA ASP A 165 -4.40 -7.45 -11.31
C ASP A 165 -5.45 -6.41 -10.92
N PRO A 166 -6.36 -6.69 -9.96
CA PRO A 166 -7.36 -5.73 -9.49
C PRO A 166 -6.78 -4.38 -9.07
N PHE A 167 -5.57 -4.37 -8.50
CA PHE A 167 -4.86 -3.16 -8.08
C PHE A 167 -3.81 -2.65 -9.08
N GLN A 168 -3.86 -3.09 -10.35
CA GLN A 168 -2.91 -2.68 -11.39
C GLN A 168 -2.75 -1.16 -11.50
N VAL A 169 -3.78 -0.41 -11.17
CA VAL A 169 -3.78 1.07 -11.20
C VAL A 169 -2.72 1.66 -10.26
N ILE A 170 -2.43 1.03 -9.11
CA ILE A 170 -1.37 1.47 -8.19
C ILE A 170 -0.02 1.41 -8.89
N TYR A 171 0.30 0.27 -9.51
CA TYR A 171 1.58 0.07 -10.21
C TYR A 171 1.73 1.02 -11.41
N ASN A 172 0.64 1.29 -12.11
CA ASN A 172 0.63 2.27 -13.20
C ASN A 172 0.89 3.69 -12.69
N LYS A 173 0.27 4.09 -11.56
CA LYS A 173 0.53 5.40 -10.91
C LYS A 173 2.00 5.53 -10.51
N ILE A 174 2.57 4.51 -9.86
CA ILE A 174 3.98 4.50 -9.45
C ILE A 174 4.89 4.65 -10.68
N SER A 175 4.66 3.88 -11.73
CA SER A 175 5.43 3.94 -12.97
C SER A 175 5.37 5.32 -13.63
N ASN A 176 4.20 5.94 -13.66
CA ASN A 176 4.00 7.25 -14.26
C ASN A 176 4.68 8.37 -13.43
N ASP A 177 4.56 8.33 -12.10
CA ASP A 177 5.21 9.30 -11.21
C ASP A 177 6.74 9.20 -11.29
N LEU A 178 7.27 7.98 -11.39
CA LEU A 178 8.71 7.75 -11.54
C LEU A 178 9.24 8.37 -12.84
N LEU A 179 8.53 8.16 -13.96
CA LEU A 179 8.85 8.79 -15.24
C LEU A 179 8.77 10.32 -15.15
N GLU A 180 7.71 10.84 -14.53
CA GLU A 180 7.52 12.27 -14.37
C GLU A 180 8.65 12.89 -13.55
N TYR A 181 9.06 12.24 -12.43
CA TYR A 181 10.18 12.70 -11.61
C TYR A 181 11.47 12.76 -12.43
N ARG A 182 11.81 11.65 -13.14
CA ARG A 182 13.00 11.61 -14.00
C ARG A 182 13.04 12.77 -14.99
N LYS A 183 11.92 13.01 -15.68
CA LYS A 183 11.82 14.05 -16.73
C LYS A 183 11.90 15.47 -16.18
N ARG A 184 11.39 15.70 -14.98
CA ARG A 184 11.32 17.06 -14.40
C ARG A 184 12.56 17.44 -13.59
N ASN A 185 13.20 16.45 -12.95
CA ASN A 185 14.19 16.71 -11.92
C ASN A 185 15.62 16.29 -12.31
N LEU A 186 15.78 15.49 -13.37
CA LEU A 186 17.11 15.04 -13.79
C LEU A 186 17.49 15.59 -15.16
N THR A 187 18.69 16.14 -15.24
CA THR A 187 19.35 16.47 -16.50
C THR A 187 20.07 15.21 -17.05
N ASN A 188 20.36 15.21 -18.35
CA ASN A 188 21.14 14.12 -18.96
C ASN A 188 22.48 13.88 -18.26
N GLN A 189 23.14 14.94 -17.82
CA GLN A 189 24.40 14.85 -17.07
C GLN A 189 24.22 14.11 -15.74
N GLN A 190 23.15 14.41 -15.00
CA GLN A 190 22.85 13.73 -13.74
C GLN A 190 22.47 12.26 -13.95
N ILE A 191 21.79 11.93 -15.06
CA ILE A 191 21.51 10.54 -15.43
C ILE A 191 22.80 9.76 -15.64
N VAL A 192 23.74 10.32 -16.41
CA VAL A 192 25.06 9.70 -16.63
C VAL A 192 25.83 9.59 -15.31
N GLU A 193 25.77 10.60 -14.45
CA GLU A 193 26.41 10.58 -13.12
C GLU A 193 25.85 9.46 -12.24
N VAL A 194 24.54 9.29 -12.16
CA VAL A 194 23.86 8.22 -11.41
C VAL A 194 24.32 6.85 -11.90
N ARG A 195 24.35 6.61 -13.21
CA ARG A 195 24.84 5.35 -13.80
C ARG A 195 26.30 5.08 -13.46
N THR A 196 27.14 6.10 -13.55
CA THR A 196 28.56 5.98 -13.24
C THR A 196 28.78 5.69 -11.75
N ILE A 197 28.04 6.35 -10.86
CA ILE A 197 28.11 6.07 -9.41
C ILE A 197 27.69 4.62 -9.12
N SER A 198 26.63 4.13 -9.74
CA SER A 198 26.20 2.73 -9.61
C SER A 198 27.32 1.74 -10.00
N GLU A 199 28.00 2.00 -11.10
CA GLU A 199 29.14 1.18 -11.54
C GLU A 199 30.30 1.26 -10.54
N LEU A 200 30.68 2.45 -10.10
CA LEU A 200 31.76 2.66 -9.13
C LEU A 200 31.45 2.09 -7.74
N LEU A 201 30.19 2.12 -7.31
CA LEU A 201 29.75 1.46 -6.08
C LEU A 201 29.95 -0.06 -6.15
N PHE A 202 29.60 -0.66 -7.28
CA PHE A 202 29.82 -2.07 -7.49
C PHE A 202 31.34 -2.39 -7.53
N ALA A 203 32.12 -1.58 -8.24
CA ALA A 203 33.57 -1.73 -8.30
C ALA A 203 34.25 -1.59 -6.93
N ARG A 204 33.83 -0.60 -6.14
CA ARG A 204 34.31 -0.38 -4.76
C ARG A 204 34.02 -1.56 -3.84
N ARG A 205 32.89 -2.25 -4.01
CA ARG A 205 32.56 -3.44 -3.22
C ARG A 205 33.58 -4.57 -3.43
N PHE A 206 34.10 -4.73 -4.64
CA PHE A 206 35.08 -5.79 -4.99
C PHE A 206 36.53 -5.40 -4.76
N SER A 207 36.88 -4.14 -4.96
CA SER A 207 38.23 -3.62 -4.81
C SER A 207 38.22 -2.22 -4.17
N PRO A 208 37.89 -2.13 -2.88
CA PRO A 208 37.79 -0.83 -2.19
C PRO A 208 39.13 -0.05 -2.25
N GLU A 209 40.26 -0.71 -2.14
CA GLU A 209 41.58 -0.11 -2.21
C GLU A 209 41.88 0.59 -3.55
N VAL A 210 41.22 0.19 -4.64
CA VAL A 210 41.34 0.82 -5.95
C VAL A 210 40.28 1.90 -6.17
N PHE A 211 39.06 1.65 -5.78
CA PHE A 211 37.89 2.45 -6.18
C PHE A 211 37.39 3.46 -5.14
N ASP A 212 37.84 3.39 -3.87
CA ASP A 212 37.41 4.34 -2.84
C ASP A 212 37.73 5.80 -3.21
N SER A 213 38.83 6.05 -3.89
CA SER A 213 39.27 7.41 -4.25
C SER A 213 38.41 8.06 -5.36
N TYR A 214 37.65 7.28 -6.10
CA TYR A 214 36.80 7.81 -7.19
C TYR A 214 35.47 8.37 -6.73
N LEU A 215 35.04 8.03 -5.50
CA LEU A 215 33.81 8.53 -4.91
C LEU A 215 34.09 9.34 -3.64
N THR A 216 33.35 10.41 -3.45
CA THR A 216 33.35 11.21 -2.22
C THR A 216 31.91 11.46 -1.78
N THR A 217 31.72 11.95 -0.56
CA THR A 217 30.39 12.32 -0.05
C THR A 217 30.30 13.85 -0.04
N ASP A 218 29.24 14.37 -0.65
CA ASP A 218 28.96 15.80 -0.65
C ASP A 218 28.43 16.29 0.72
N ARG A 219 28.12 17.59 0.81
CA ARG A 219 27.61 18.21 2.07
C ARG A 219 26.19 17.74 2.44
N GLN A 220 25.45 17.21 1.51
CA GLN A 220 24.11 16.66 1.68
C GLN A 220 24.13 15.18 2.09
N GLY A 221 25.30 14.53 2.05
CA GLY A 221 25.47 13.11 2.32
C GLY A 221 25.37 12.23 1.07
N ASN A 222 25.21 12.80 -0.12
CA ASN A 222 25.14 12.06 -1.36
C ASN A 222 26.54 11.75 -1.90
N LEU A 223 26.65 10.65 -2.63
CA LEU A 223 27.89 10.32 -3.34
C LEU A 223 28.08 11.20 -4.57
N ALA A 224 29.30 11.61 -4.78
CA ALA A 224 29.74 12.39 -5.94
C ALA A 224 31.02 11.79 -6.52
N ILE A 225 31.20 11.93 -7.82
CA ILE A 225 32.37 11.43 -8.54
C ILE A 225 33.52 12.44 -8.36
N THR A 226 34.67 11.96 -7.84
CA THR A 226 35.89 12.74 -7.72
C THR A 226 36.74 12.66 -9.00
N ALA A 227 36.85 11.48 -9.56
CA ALA A 227 37.57 11.18 -10.79
C ALA A 227 36.97 9.95 -11.44
N LEU A 228 37.31 9.71 -12.70
CA LEU A 228 36.93 8.50 -13.42
C LEU A 228 38.14 7.60 -13.61
N PRO A 229 37.99 6.28 -13.41
CA PRO A 229 39.05 5.34 -13.82
C PRO A 229 39.22 5.39 -15.33
N ALA A 230 40.42 4.99 -15.83
CA ALA A 230 40.61 4.84 -17.26
C ALA A 230 39.67 3.74 -17.80
N GLU A 231 39.06 3.96 -18.95
CA GLU A 231 38.18 2.94 -19.58
C GLU A 231 38.91 1.64 -19.88
N THR A 232 40.22 1.71 -20.11
CA THR A 232 41.11 0.56 -20.37
C THR A 232 41.66 -0.05 -19.09
N ASP A 233 41.24 0.38 -17.90
CA ASP A 233 41.71 -0.17 -16.63
C ASP A 233 41.31 -1.66 -16.53
N PRO A 234 42.30 -2.57 -16.40
CA PRO A 234 42.03 -4.01 -16.37
C PRO A 234 41.22 -4.45 -15.15
N VAL A 235 41.30 -3.71 -14.03
CA VAL A 235 40.53 -4.01 -12.83
C VAL A 235 39.05 -3.62 -13.06
N LEU A 236 38.83 -2.46 -13.67
CA LEU A 236 37.45 -2.03 -14.02
C LEU A 236 36.81 -3.02 -15.00
N GLN A 237 37.53 -3.48 -16.03
CA GLN A 237 37.02 -4.48 -16.97
C GLN A 237 36.62 -5.78 -16.26
N ARG A 238 37.48 -6.27 -15.36
CA ARG A 238 37.15 -7.47 -14.55
C ARG A 238 35.96 -7.28 -13.68
N VAL A 239 35.77 -6.11 -13.08
CA VAL A 239 34.59 -5.78 -12.24
C VAL A 239 33.33 -5.75 -13.10
N ARG A 240 33.39 -5.22 -14.32
CA ARG A 240 32.25 -5.25 -15.28
C ARG A 240 31.84 -6.69 -15.59
N ASP A 241 32.78 -7.57 -15.86
CA ASP A 241 32.54 -8.99 -16.12
C ASP A 241 31.88 -9.69 -14.90
N ILE A 242 32.28 -9.31 -13.68
CA ILE A 242 31.68 -9.82 -12.45
C ILE A 242 30.25 -9.28 -12.30
N ARG A 243 30.03 -7.98 -12.53
CA ARG A 243 28.71 -7.35 -12.47
C ARG A 243 27.74 -8.00 -13.44
N GLU A 244 28.18 -8.32 -14.66
CA GLU A 244 27.35 -9.01 -15.64
C GLU A 244 26.90 -10.40 -15.14
N ARG A 245 27.81 -11.17 -14.51
CA ARG A 245 27.48 -12.46 -13.91
C ARG A 245 26.53 -12.34 -12.72
N ASP A 246 26.72 -11.33 -11.88
CA ASP A 246 25.82 -11.01 -10.76
C ASP A 246 24.42 -10.71 -11.28
N PHE A 247 24.31 -9.94 -12.35
CA PHE A 247 23.02 -9.67 -12.98
C PHE A 247 22.36 -10.91 -13.60
N MET A 248 23.13 -11.79 -14.25
CA MET A 248 22.58 -13.07 -14.75
C MET A 248 22.04 -13.94 -13.61
N PHE A 249 22.68 -13.88 -12.45
CA PHE A 249 22.19 -14.55 -11.26
C PHE A 249 20.85 -13.94 -10.76
N ILE A 250 20.76 -12.61 -10.65
CA ILE A 250 19.52 -11.91 -10.28
C ILE A 250 18.40 -12.23 -11.28
N ASP A 251 18.69 -12.27 -12.57
CA ASP A 251 17.72 -12.63 -13.61
C ASP A 251 17.19 -14.07 -13.43
N THR A 252 18.05 -15.00 -12.98
CA THR A 252 17.63 -16.38 -12.63
C THR A 252 16.69 -16.40 -11.41
N VAL A 253 16.98 -15.59 -10.39
CA VAL A 253 16.10 -15.44 -9.23
C VAL A 253 14.75 -14.85 -9.65
N GLN A 254 14.75 -13.90 -10.56
CA GLN A 254 13.52 -13.29 -11.10
C GLN A 254 12.60 -14.34 -11.76
N ASP A 255 13.12 -15.37 -12.41
CA ASP A 255 12.33 -16.49 -12.95
C ASP A 255 11.60 -17.29 -11.85
N TYR A 256 12.20 -17.42 -10.68
CA TYR A 256 11.54 -18.06 -9.54
C TYR A 256 10.39 -17.19 -9.01
N TYR A 257 10.58 -15.89 -8.92
CA TYR A 257 9.51 -14.95 -8.58
C TYR A 257 8.38 -14.98 -9.61
N ALA A 258 8.70 -15.02 -10.89
CA ALA A 258 7.70 -15.17 -11.96
C ALA A 258 6.87 -16.46 -11.81
N THR A 259 7.53 -17.55 -11.42
CA THR A 259 6.85 -18.83 -11.16
C THR A 259 5.98 -18.74 -9.92
N TYR A 260 6.48 -18.16 -8.84
CA TYR A 260 5.75 -17.92 -7.61
C TYR A 260 4.48 -17.09 -7.88
N VAL A 261 4.61 -15.95 -8.56
CA VAL A 261 3.48 -15.07 -8.88
C VAL A 261 2.41 -15.79 -9.72
N ARG A 262 2.82 -16.58 -10.71
CA ARG A 262 1.88 -17.40 -11.49
C ARG A 262 1.09 -18.41 -10.63
N GLN A 263 1.76 -19.02 -9.65
CA GLN A 263 1.13 -19.98 -8.73
C GLN A 263 0.25 -19.30 -7.69
N MET A 264 0.64 -18.09 -7.28
CA MET A 264 -0.10 -17.30 -6.29
C MET A 264 -1.36 -16.65 -6.84
N ARG A 265 -1.37 -16.31 -8.12
CA ARG A 265 -2.40 -15.44 -8.71
C ARG A 265 -3.81 -15.95 -8.46
N LEU A 266 -4.11 -17.20 -8.76
CA LEU A 266 -5.47 -17.72 -8.64
C LEU A 266 -5.95 -17.85 -7.19
N PRO A 267 -5.22 -18.47 -6.25
CA PRO A 267 -5.64 -18.52 -4.86
C PRO A 267 -5.74 -17.14 -4.22
N TYR A 268 -4.82 -16.25 -4.51
CA TYR A 268 -4.82 -14.90 -3.98
C TYR A 268 -5.98 -14.05 -4.52
N ASP A 269 -6.28 -14.11 -5.82
CA ASP A 269 -7.43 -13.42 -6.41
C ASP A 269 -8.76 -13.97 -5.87
N THR A 270 -8.83 -15.28 -5.59
CA THR A 270 -10.02 -15.91 -5.01
C THR A 270 -10.21 -15.43 -3.57
N TRP A 271 -9.16 -15.43 -2.77
CA TRP A 271 -9.20 -14.91 -1.40
C TRP A 271 -9.63 -13.45 -1.37
N ARG A 272 -9.02 -12.58 -2.18
CA ARG A 272 -9.38 -11.16 -2.26
C ARG A 272 -10.86 -10.96 -2.63
N ALA A 273 -11.37 -11.74 -3.57
CA ALA A 273 -12.77 -11.66 -3.99
C ALA A 273 -13.74 -12.09 -2.87
N LEU A 274 -13.41 -13.15 -2.13
CA LEU A 274 -14.22 -13.60 -1.00
C LEU A 274 -14.15 -12.64 0.19
N SER A 275 -12.97 -12.11 0.46
CA SER A 275 -12.75 -11.14 1.55
C SER A 275 -13.36 -9.78 1.26
N TYR A 276 -13.67 -9.45 -0.01
CA TYR A 276 -14.22 -8.15 -0.40
C TYR A 276 -15.55 -7.85 0.31
N ASP A 277 -16.52 -8.77 0.21
CA ASP A 277 -17.84 -8.58 0.78
C ASP A 277 -17.77 -8.54 2.32
N GLU A 278 -17.02 -9.46 2.93
CA GLU A 278 -16.80 -9.52 4.38
C GLU A 278 -16.13 -8.25 4.92
N THR A 279 -15.15 -7.72 4.20
CA THR A 279 -14.44 -6.46 4.57
C THR A 279 -15.39 -5.26 4.55
N ILE A 280 -16.25 -5.15 3.54
CA ILE A 280 -17.22 -4.06 3.45
C ILE A 280 -18.25 -4.15 4.57
N GLU A 281 -18.85 -5.33 4.77
CA GLU A 281 -19.85 -5.53 5.80
C GLU A 281 -19.30 -5.27 7.20
N LEU A 282 -18.10 -5.77 7.50
CA LEU A 282 -17.40 -5.50 8.75
C LEU A 282 -17.20 -3.99 8.97
N ARG A 283 -16.75 -3.26 7.94
CA ARG A 283 -16.53 -1.81 8.03
C ARG A 283 -17.83 -1.05 8.26
N GLU A 284 -18.90 -1.39 7.55
CA GLU A 284 -20.22 -0.77 7.72
C GLU A 284 -20.81 -1.04 9.10
N LEU A 285 -20.70 -2.26 9.59
CA LEU A 285 -21.16 -2.65 10.92
C LEU A 285 -20.38 -1.93 12.02
N ARG A 286 -19.06 -1.87 11.93
CA ARG A 286 -18.20 -1.12 12.86
C ARG A 286 -18.56 0.38 12.85
N ALA A 287 -18.73 0.99 11.68
CA ALA A 287 -19.15 2.39 11.57
C ALA A 287 -20.56 2.64 12.12
N SER A 288 -21.50 1.72 11.86
CA SER A 288 -22.87 1.77 12.39
C SER A 288 -22.89 1.63 13.92
N ALA A 289 -22.15 0.66 14.47
CA ALA A 289 -22.00 0.48 15.91
C ALA A 289 -21.45 1.75 16.58
N ASN A 290 -20.38 2.32 16.06
CA ASN A 290 -19.77 3.54 16.60
C ASN A 290 -20.75 4.73 16.54
N ARG A 291 -21.48 4.92 15.43
CA ARG A 291 -22.51 5.96 15.32
C ARG A 291 -23.62 5.78 16.37
N ARG A 292 -24.06 4.54 16.60
CA ARG A 292 -25.09 4.24 17.59
C ARG A 292 -24.61 4.47 19.03
N PHE A 293 -23.36 4.12 19.34
CA PHE A 293 -22.76 4.41 20.64
C PHE A 293 -22.67 5.91 20.90
N VAL A 294 -22.16 6.69 19.94
CA VAL A 294 -22.03 8.15 20.07
C VAL A 294 -23.41 8.79 20.21
N ALA A 295 -24.38 8.43 19.36
CA ALA A 295 -25.73 8.93 19.44
C ALA A 295 -26.45 8.53 20.75
N GLY A 296 -26.24 7.28 21.20
CA GLY A 296 -26.80 6.78 22.45
C GLY A 296 -26.25 7.50 23.67
N ALA A 297 -24.91 7.68 23.72
CA ALA A 297 -24.26 8.45 24.80
C ALA A 297 -24.74 9.91 24.84
N ALA A 298 -24.85 10.56 23.70
CA ALA A 298 -25.38 11.92 23.60
C ALA A 298 -26.86 12.02 24.06
N ALA A 299 -27.70 11.04 23.70
CA ALA A 299 -29.09 10.98 24.14
C ALA A 299 -29.22 10.73 25.64
N VAL A 300 -28.38 9.85 26.21
CA VAL A 300 -28.35 9.62 27.67
C VAL A 300 -27.95 10.89 28.41
N LEU A 301 -26.85 11.53 28.01
CA LEU A 301 -26.35 12.76 28.65
C LEU A 301 -27.33 13.92 28.50
N GLY A 302 -27.89 14.11 27.31
CA GLY A 302 -28.91 15.12 27.05
C GLY A 302 -30.22 14.86 27.84
N GLY A 303 -30.63 13.59 27.93
CA GLY A 303 -31.80 13.17 28.73
C GLY A 303 -31.57 13.39 30.23
N LEU A 304 -30.41 13.07 30.77
CA LEU A 304 -30.06 13.36 32.16
C LEU A 304 -30.02 14.85 32.44
N ALA A 305 -29.41 15.65 31.58
CA ALA A 305 -29.40 17.12 31.72
C ALA A 305 -30.82 17.71 31.69
N ALA A 306 -31.69 17.23 30.82
CA ALA A 306 -33.09 17.65 30.78
C ALA A 306 -33.87 17.24 32.02
N ALA A 307 -33.63 16.01 32.53
CA ALA A 307 -34.31 15.51 33.74
C ALA A 307 -33.90 16.26 35.02
N THR A 308 -32.65 16.75 35.10
CA THR A 308 -32.08 17.44 36.28
C THR A 308 -32.24 18.95 36.24
N SER A 309 -32.63 19.54 35.12
CA SER A 309 -32.68 20.99 34.93
C SER A 309 -33.92 21.68 35.57
N GLY A 310 -34.60 21.03 36.52
CA GLY A 310 -35.63 21.64 37.38
C GLY A 310 -36.88 22.19 36.66
N GLY A 311 -37.22 21.63 35.54
CA GLY A 311 -38.30 22.08 34.68
C GLY A 311 -39.64 21.40 34.96
N ASN A 312 -40.65 21.75 34.19
CA ASN A 312 -42.01 21.21 34.23
C ASN A 312 -42.01 19.70 33.94
N TYR A 313 -43.14 19.05 34.29
CA TYR A 313 -43.40 17.61 34.03
C TYR A 313 -43.04 17.18 32.60
N ALA A 314 -43.18 18.04 31.61
CA ALA A 314 -42.82 17.80 30.22
C ALA A 314 -41.29 17.63 30.01
N THR A 315 -40.44 18.34 30.76
CA THR A 315 -38.96 18.20 30.66
C THR A 315 -38.48 16.95 31.38
N GLN A 316 -39.11 16.55 32.47
CA GLN A 316 -38.81 15.29 33.16
C GLN A 316 -39.17 14.08 32.31
N THR A 317 -40.35 14.10 31.66
CA THR A 317 -40.83 13.02 30.78
C THR A 317 -39.96 12.96 29.53
N GLY A 318 -39.56 14.10 28.93
CA GLY A 318 -38.69 14.18 27.79
C GLY A 318 -37.27 13.68 28.13
N GLY A 319 -36.78 13.96 29.34
CA GLY A 319 -35.51 13.42 29.83
C GLY A 319 -35.51 11.90 30.00
N ALA A 320 -36.57 11.33 30.56
CA ALA A 320 -36.71 9.88 30.70
C ALA A 320 -36.81 9.17 29.34
N ILE A 321 -37.49 9.75 28.35
CA ILE A 321 -37.52 9.23 26.96
C ILE A 321 -36.13 9.30 26.34
N GLY A 322 -35.40 10.39 26.53
CA GLY A 322 -34.04 10.55 26.03
C GLY A 322 -33.08 9.49 26.59
N VAL A 323 -33.16 9.20 27.89
CA VAL A 323 -32.34 8.14 28.52
C VAL A 323 -32.73 6.76 28.00
N GLY A 324 -34.03 6.46 27.86
CA GLY A 324 -34.52 5.19 27.33
C GLY A 324 -34.08 4.96 25.86
N ALA A 325 -34.24 5.98 25.00
CA ALA A 325 -33.80 5.93 23.62
C ALA A 325 -32.29 5.80 23.50
N GLY A 326 -31.51 6.50 24.34
CA GLY A 326 -30.07 6.39 24.40
C GLY A 326 -29.59 4.99 24.81
N ALA A 327 -30.24 4.38 25.83
CA ALA A 327 -29.94 3.02 26.25
C ALA A 327 -30.24 1.98 25.15
N TYR A 328 -31.34 2.18 24.41
CA TYR A 328 -31.67 1.34 23.25
C TYR A 328 -30.63 1.45 22.15
N LEU A 329 -30.18 2.67 21.83
CA LEU A 329 -29.11 2.88 20.82
C LEU A 329 -27.80 2.24 21.23
N ILE A 330 -27.44 2.35 22.52
CA ILE A 330 -26.22 1.68 23.05
C ILE A 330 -26.34 0.16 22.90
N LYS A 331 -27.49 -0.42 23.34
CA LYS A 331 -27.74 -1.86 23.18
C LYS A 331 -27.63 -2.28 21.70
N SER A 332 -28.29 -1.55 20.81
CA SER A 332 -28.23 -1.80 19.36
C SER A 332 -26.83 -1.64 18.78
N GLY A 333 -25.95 -0.83 19.39
CA GLY A 333 -24.53 -0.76 19.07
C GLY A 333 -23.79 -2.03 19.46
N PHE A 334 -24.10 -2.63 20.61
CA PHE A 334 -23.54 -3.93 21.01
C PHE A 334 -23.98 -5.06 20.08
N ASP A 335 -25.27 -5.09 19.68
CA ASP A 335 -25.79 -6.09 18.74
C ASP A 335 -25.02 -6.01 17.40
N LYS A 336 -24.75 -4.79 16.91
CA LYS A 336 -23.96 -4.58 15.68
C LYS A 336 -22.47 -4.94 15.84
N ARG A 337 -21.92 -4.82 17.04
CA ARG A 337 -20.56 -5.33 17.30
C ARG A 337 -20.49 -6.85 17.30
N ALA A 338 -21.52 -7.51 17.83
CA ALA A 338 -21.60 -8.97 17.80
C ALA A 338 -21.73 -9.48 16.36
N GLU A 339 -22.54 -8.81 15.52
CA GLU A 339 -22.65 -9.11 14.09
C GLU A 339 -21.32 -8.87 13.36
N ALA A 340 -20.64 -7.75 13.64
CA ALA A 340 -19.32 -7.44 13.08
C ALA A 340 -18.26 -8.50 13.43
N LYS A 341 -18.38 -9.15 14.58
CA LYS A 341 -17.46 -10.23 14.98
C LYS A 341 -17.60 -11.45 14.07
N LEU A 342 -18.79 -11.79 13.59
CA LEU A 342 -18.98 -12.90 12.66
C LEU A 342 -18.22 -12.68 11.35
N HIS A 343 -18.20 -11.45 10.83
CA HIS A 343 -17.44 -11.11 9.62
C HIS A 343 -15.93 -11.06 9.89
N SER A 344 -15.51 -10.64 11.09
CA SER A 344 -14.10 -10.73 11.49
C SER A 344 -13.63 -12.19 11.55
N ASP A 345 -14.42 -13.07 12.17
CA ASP A 345 -14.11 -14.50 12.29
C ASP A 345 -14.09 -15.15 10.88
N ALA A 346 -14.98 -14.76 9.97
CA ALA A 346 -14.97 -15.24 8.58
C ALA A 346 -13.73 -14.79 7.80
N LEU A 347 -13.28 -13.54 7.99
CA LEU A 347 -12.03 -13.05 7.39
C LEU A 347 -10.81 -13.79 7.92
N GLU A 348 -10.78 -14.12 9.22
CA GLU A 348 -9.71 -14.91 9.82
C GLU A 348 -9.67 -16.33 9.22
N GLU A 349 -10.80 -17.01 9.07
CA GLU A 349 -10.91 -18.35 8.45
C GLU A 349 -10.46 -18.32 6.98
N LEU A 350 -10.89 -17.30 6.22
CA LEU A 350 -10.45 -17.11 4.84
C LEU A 350 -8.93 -16.85 4.77
N GLY A 351 -8.38 -16.09 5.72
CA GLY A 351 -6.95 -15.84 5.86
C GLY A 351 -6.16 -17.13 6.12
N GLU A 352 -6.57 -17.92 7.10
CA GLU A 352 -5.94 -19.21 7.41
C GLU A 352 -6.01 -20.20 6.22
N SER A 353 -7.12 -20.20 5.50
CA SER A 353 -7.28 -21.05 4.31
C SER A 353 -6.26 -20.69 3.22
N LEU A 354 -6.07 -19.40 2.94
CA LEU A 354 -5.07 -18.95 1.98
C LEU A 354 -3.64 -19.19 2.50
N GLU A 355 -3.37 -18.93 3.78
CA GLU A 355 -2.07 -19.14 4.41
C GLU A 355 -1.58 -20.57 4.18
N ASN A 356 -2.42 -21.57 4.45
CA ASN A 356 -2.09 -22.97 4.24
C ASN A 356 -1.68 -23.30 2.79
N GLU A 357 -2.20 -22.56 1.83
CA GLU A 357 -1.85 -22.73 0.42
C GLU A 357 -0.58 -21.95 0.03
N VAL A 358 -0.35 -20.80 0.63
CA VAL A 358 0.67 -19.81 0.27
C VAL A 358 2.00 -20.01 1.01
N ALA A 359 1.98 -20.30 2.30
CA ALA A 359 3.18 -20.42 3.12
C ALA A 359 4.21 -21.43 2.56
N PRO A 360 3.81 -22.62 2.05
CA PRO A 360 4.76 -23.54 1.44
C PRO A 360 5.43 -22.97 0.17
N ARG A 361 4.73 -22.12 -0.57
CA ARG A 361 5.24 -21.49 -1.80
C ARG A 361 6.24 -20.38 -1.48
N VAL A 362 5.98 -19.58 -0.44
CA VAL A 362 6.92 -18.58 0.07
C VAL A 362 8.18 -19.27 0.56
N PHE A 363 8.05 -20.30 1.39
CA PHE A 363 9.20 -21.07 1.87
C PHE A 363 10.03 -21.65 0.72
N SER A 364 9.39 -22.23 -0.30
CA SER A 364 10.09 -22.78 -1.47
C SER A 364 10.80 -21.70 -2.29
N LEU A 365 10.24 -20.50 -2.39
CA LEU A 365 10.87 -19.37 -3.06
C LEU A 365 12.10 -18.89 -2.30
N ASP A 366 11.98 -18.70 -0.99
CA ASP A 366 13.06 -18.23 -0.13
C ASP A 366 14.22 -19.24 -0.08
N ASP A 367 13.92 -20.54 0.07
CA ASP A 367 14.91 -21.61 0.09
C ASP A 367 15.72 -21.66 -1.23
N ARG A 368 15.05 -21.55 -2.37
CA ARG A 368 15.74 -21.50 -3.68
C ARG A 368 16.60 -20.25 -3.83
N THR A 369 16.13 -19.11 -3.36
CA THR A 369 16.88 -17.87 -3.39
C THR A 369 18.13 -17.96 -2.52
N ILE A 370 18.02 -18.49 -1.30
CA ILE A 370 19.14 -18.70 -0.37
C ILE A 370 20.13 -19.72 -0.93
N THR A 371 19.64 -20.83 -1.47
CA THR A 371 20.52 -21.88 -2.05
C THR A 371 21.36 -21.33 -3.17
N LEU A 372 20.81 -20.47 -4.02
CA LEU A 372 21.58 -19.82 -5.07
C LEU A 372 22.58 -18.81 -4.51
N THR A 373 22.20 -17.95 -3.56
CA THR A 373 23.12 -16.98 -2.95
C THR A 373 24.26 -17.63 -2.17
N GLY A 374 24.02 -18.82 -1.59
CA GLY A 374 25.04 -19.57 -0.86
C GLY A 374 26.03 -20.36 -1.74
N SER A 375 25.79 -20.42 -3.05
CA SER A 375 26.67 -21.15 -4.01
C SER A 375 27.65 -20.23 -4.77
N VAL A 376 27.62 -18.93 -4.50
CA VAL A 376 28.53 -17.92 -5.03
C VAL A 376 29.55 -17.56 -3.96
#